data_3439d0eb153817b768ea0a6a7eb9e710
#
_entry.id   3439d0eb153817b768ea0a6a7eb9e710
#
_cell.length_a   1.000
_cell.length_b   1.000
_cell.length_c   1.000
_cell.angle_alpha   90.00
_cell.angle_beta   90.00
_cell.angle_gamma   90.00
#
_symmetry.space_group_name_H-M   'P 1'
#
loop_
_entity.id
_entity.type
_entity.pdbx_description
1 polymer ?
#
loop_
_entity_poly.entity_id
_entity_poly.type
_entity_poly.pdbx_seq_one_letter_code
_entity_poly.pdbx_strand_id
1 'polypeptide(L)'
;DGHMSMLLAAAQIIKEQQLVKRGKLKTLFQPAEELGSGATSMIRGGAIDDVEYIFGAHVRPFEEAENGQASPAIHYASSCRMVIAFHGKPAHGARPHLGINALDAAVQAVNAVNAIHLKPTDNYSVKATRFLCDSGVTNAIPAEAVVTWDLRAQYNKTMDELCAKFLPAIEGAAASIGATVEIRDSFRIPAAELHDEATALLAESISAVLGESNCVEPIYTPGGEDFFFYTIEKPSLKAGFFGLGCNLRPGLHHPDMSFD
;
A
#
# COMPACT_ATOMS: atom_id res chain seq x y z
N ASP A 1 19.72 -1.61 -2.17
CA ASP A 1 20.99 -2.34 -2.36
C ASP A 1 21.20 -3.45 -1.33
N GLY A 2 20.91 -3.22 -0.02
CA GLY A 2 21.09 -4.21 1.04
C GLY A 2 20.33 -5.52 0.82
N HIS A 3 19.03 -5.44 0.51
CA HIS A 3 18.19 -6.62 0.23
C HIS A 3 18.73 -7.44 -0.95
N MET A 4 19.15 -6.78 -2.03
CA MET A 4 19.74 -7.46 -3.19
C MET A 4 21.04 -8.18 -2.84
N SER A 5 21.90 -7.54 -2.06
CA SER A 5 23.17 -8.13 -1.60
C SER A 5 22.93 -9.35 -0.73
N MET A 6 21.99 -9.27 0.23
CA MET A 6 21.60 -10.40 1.09
C MET A 6 21.05 -11.57 0.27
N LEU A 7 20.15 -11.30 -0.68
CA LEU A 7 19.56 -12.33 -1.53
C LEU A 7 20.60 -13.01 -2.42
N LEU A 8 21.54 -12.22 -2.99
CA LEU A 8 22.62 -12.75 -3.82
C LEU A 8 23.57 -13.65 -3.01
N ALA A 9 23.97 -13.20 -1.81
CA ALA A 9 24.82 -13.98 -0.91
C ALA A 9 24.14 -15.30 -0.48
N ALA A 10 22.86 -15.23 -0.11
CA ALA A 10 22.08 -16.43 0.23
C ALA A 10 21.99 -17.40 -0.95
N ALA A 11 21.71 -16.92 -2.15
CA ALA A 11 21.64 -17.75 -3.36
C ALA A 11 23.00 -18.43 -3.67
N GLN A 12 24.11 -17.70 -3.49
CA GLN A 12 25.45 -18.23 -3.67
C GLN A 12 25.75 -19.34 -2.66
N ILE A 13 25.50 -19.13 -1.37
CA ILE A 13 25.71 -20.14 -0.31
C ILE A 13 24.88 -21.40 -0.60
N ILE A 14 23.60 -21.23 -0.92
CA ILE A 14 22.69 -22.33 -1.22
C ILE A 14 23.23 -23.16 -2.41
N LYS A 15 23.73 -22.49 -3.44
CA LYS A 15 24.30 -23.16 -4.62
C LYS A 15 25.61 -23.88 -4.30
N GLU A 16 26.56 -23.23 -3.63
CA GLU A 16 27.88 -23.79 -3.30
C GLU A 16 27.77 -25.00 -2.37
N GLN A 17 26.88 -24.92 -1.38
CA GLN A 17 26.64 -25.98 -0.42
C GLN A 17 25.61 -27.03 -0.89
N GLN A 18 25.04 -26.85 -2.08
CA GLN A 18 24.04 -27.75 -2.66
C GLN A 18 22.86 -28.02 -1.71
N LEU A 19 22.33 -26.97 -1.06
CA LEU A 19 21.30 -27.11 -0.02
C LEU A 19 19.94 -27.51 -0.59
N VAL A 20 19.62 -27.19 -1.83
CA VAL A 20 18.38 -27.60 -2.48
C VAL A 20 18.48 -29.07 -2.87
N LYS A 21 17.87 -29.96 -2.08
CA LYS A 21 17.84 -31.41 -2.32
C LYS A 21 16.68 -31.85 -3.21
N ARG A 22 15.56 -31.10 -3.22
CA ARG A 22 14.37 -31.37 -4.04
C ARG A 22 13.77 -30.06 -4.50
N GLY A 23 13.13 -30.05 -5.67
CA GLY A 23 12.50 -28.87 -6.22
C GLY A 23 13.48 -27.89 -6.87
N LYS A 24 13.07 -26.64 -6.93
CA LYS A 24 13.83 -25.53 -7.53
C LYS A 24 13.77 -24.31 -6.61
N LEU A 25 14.86 -23.57 -6.55
CA LEU A 25 14.91 -22.24 -5.96
C LEU A 25 14.99 -21.21 -7.09
N LYS A 26 14.08 -20.23 -7.08
CA LYS A 26 14.15 -19.02 -7.90
C LYS A 26 14.51 -17.84 -7.04
N THR A 27 15.47 -17.04 -7.46
CA THR A 27 15.71 -15.72 -6.90
C THR A 27 15.07 -14.67 -7.80
N LEU A 28 14.19 -13.86 -7.23
CA LEU A 28 13.47 -12.80 -7.95
C LEU A 28 14.05 -11.44 -7.57
N PHE A 29 14.68 -10.76 -8.53
CA PHE A 29 15.12 -9.37 -8.37
C PHE A 29 14.05 -8.46 -8.96
N GLN A 30 13.12 -8.04 -8.13
CA GLN A 30 11.97 -7.26 -8.52
C GLN A 30 12.37 -5.78 -8.68
N PRO A 31 12.10 -5.13 -9.83
CA PRO A 31 12.28 -3.69 -10.01
C PRO A 31 11.05 -2.92 -9.53
N ALA A 32 11.16 -1.60 -9.41
CA ALA A 32 10.04 -0.66 -9.32
C ALA A 32 9.01 -0.93 -8.20
N GLU A 33 9.48 -1.36 -7.01
CA GLU A 33 8.64 -1.52 -5.83
C GLU A 33 8.02 -0.16 -5.43
N GLU A 34 8.82 0.91 -5.38
CA GLU A 34 8.40 2.27 -5.03
C GLU A 34 7.32 2.86 -5.98
N LEU A 35 7.16 2.27 -7.15
CA LEU A 35 6.10 2.60 -8.10
C LEU A 35 4.88 1.68 -7.97
N GLY A 36 4.96 0.64 -7.13
CA GLY A 36 3.92 -0.37 -6.93
C GLY A 36 3.60 -1.19 -8.20
N SER A 37 4.57 -1.32 -9.11
CA SER A 37 4.37 -1.97 -10.41
C SER A 37 5.31 -3.13 -10.70
N GLY A 38 6.29 -3.35 -9.84
CA GLY A 38 7.32 -4.35 -10.01
C GLY A 38 6.77 -5.77 -9.95
N ALA A 39 6.03 -6.09 -8.90
CA ALA A 39 5.42 -7.41 -8.74
C ALA A 39 4.48 -7.75 -9.91
N THR A 40 3.60 -6.84 -10.32
CA THR A 40 2.69 -7.05 -11.45
C THR A 40 3.42 -7.27 -12.77
N SER A 41 4.57 -6.60 -12.97
CA SER A 41 5.43 -6.82 -14.14
C SER A 41 6.05 -8.22 -14.13
N MET A 42 6.56 -8.68 -12.97
CA MET A 42 7.13 -10.01 -12.78
C MET A 42 6.08 -11.12 -12.98
N ILE A 43 4.86 -10.91 -12.47
CA ILE A 43 3.72 -11.82 -12.64
C ILE A 43 3.40 -12.00 -14.12
N ARG A 44 3.29 -10.92 -14.88
CA ARG A 44 3.05 -10.98 -16.33
C ARG A 44 4.15 -11.71 -17.08
N GLY A 45 5.38 -11.69 -16.55
CA GLY A 45 6.53 -12.45 -17.06
C GLY A 45 6.56 -13.93 -16.64
N GLY A 46 5.55 -14.43 -15.91
CA GLY A 46 5.47 -15.83 -15.46
C GLY A 46 6.38 -16.16 -14.28
N ALA A 47 6.79 -15.17 -13.50
CA ALA A 47 7.76 -15.38 -12.42
C ALA A 47 7.28 -16.36 -11.34
N ILE A 48 5.95 -16.44 -11.12
CA ILE A 48 5.34 -17.27 -10.06
C ILE A 48 4.58 -18.50 -10.57
N ASP A 49 4.57 -18.78 -11.88
CA ASP A 49 3.75 -19.85 -12.46
C ASP A 49 3.98 -21.21 -11.81
N ASP A 50 5.26 -21.58 -11.61
CA ASP A 50 5.70 -22.84 -11.01
C ASP A 50 6.18 -22.71 -9.55
N VAL A 51 5.76 -21.64 -8.85
CA VAL A 51 6.15 -21.33 -7.46
C VAL A 51 5.05 -21.79 -6.50
N GLU A 52 5.42 -22.51 -5.45
CA GLU A 52 4.54 -22.91 -4.34
C GLU A 52 4.71 -21.99 -3.13
N TYR A 53 5.97 -21.66 -2.79
CA TYR A 53 6.31 -20.74 -1.70
C TYR A 53 7.04 -19.53 -2.24
N ILE A 54 6.72 -18.36 -1.70
CA ILE A 54 7.47 -17.12 -1.96
C ILE A 54 7.81 -16.45 -0.64
N PHE A 55 9.06 -15.98 -0.53
CA PHE A 55 9.51 -15.26 0.66
C PHE A 55 10.09 -13.91 0.26
N GLY A 56 9.70 -12.88 1.01
CA GLY A 56 10.26 -11.55 0.94
C GLY A 56 10.81 -11.10 2.29
N ALA A 57 11.60 -10.03 2.27
CA ALA A 57 12.16 -9.43 3.47
C ALA A 57 12.22 -7.92 3.34
N HIS A 58 12.09 -7.22 4.45
CA HIS A 58 12.34 -5.79 4.52
C HIS A 58 13.11 -5.42 5.80
N VAL A 59 14.08 -4.53 5.67
CA VAL A 59 14.74 -3.92 6.83
C VAL A 59 13.74 -3.08 7.61
N ARG A 60 13.86 -3.10 8.95
CA ARG A 60 12.91 -2.41 9.81
C ARG A 60 13.56 -1.28 10.58
N PRO A 61 12.81 -0.18 10.82
CA PRO A 61 13.26 0.86 11.73
C PRO A 61 13.64 0.28 13.09
N PHE A 62 14.60 0.91 13.75
CA PHE A 62 15.11 0.48 15.06
C PHE A 62 14.01 0.28 16.10
N GLU A 63 12.95 1.09 16.05
CA GLU A 63 11.83 1.03 16.99
C GLU A 63 10.96 -0.23 16.82
N GLU A 64 11.05 -0.91 15.67
CA GLU A 64 10.29 -2.12 15.37
C GLU A 64 11.12 -3.40 15.54
N ALA A 65 12.42 -3.36 15.21
CA ALA A 65 13.35 -4.45 15.43
C ALA A 65 14.79 -3.92 15.51
N GLU A 66 15.50 -4.28 16.58
CA GLU A 66 16.91 -3.95 16.77
C GLU A 66 17.82 -4.86 15.95
N ASN A 67 19.08 -4.45 15.76
CA ASN A 67 20.07 -5.34 15.12
C ASN A 67 20.21 -6.66 15.88
N GLY A 68 20.17 -7.76 15.14
CA GLY A 68 20.16 -9.11 15.70
C GLY A 68 18.76 -9.66 16.03
N GLN A 69 17.72 -8.89 15.82
CA GLN A 69 16.31 -9.31 15.92
C GLN A 69 15.67 -9.46 14.53
N ALA A 70 14.67 -10.31 14.42
CA ALA A 70 13.84 -10.39 13.23
C ALA A 70 12.40 -10.76 13.59
N SER A 71 11.43 -10.23 12.83
CA SER A 71 10.02 -10.59 12.94
C SER A 71 9.64 -11.57 11.84
N PRO A 72 8.93 -12.65 12.12
CA PRO A 72 8.53 -13.64 11.11
C PRO A 72 7.46 -13.15 10.16
N ALA A 73 6.81 -12.01 10.46
CA ALA A 73 5.74 -11.47 9.66
C ALA A 73 5.72 -9.93 9.70
N ILE A 74 5.55 -9.31 8.53
CA ILE A 74 5.19 -7.90 8.41
C ILE A 74 3.81 -7.81 7.77
N HIS A 75 2.85 -7.29 8.51
CA HIS A 75 1.48 -7.05 8.05
C HIS A 75 1.37 -5.63 7.49
N TYR A 76 1.67 -5.47 6.20
CA TYR A 76 1.49 -4.23 5.47
C TYR A 76 0.02 -3.93 5.24
N ALA A 77 -0.35 -2.66 5.35
CA ALA A 77 -1.71 -2.21 5.05
C ALA A 77 -1.94 -2.09 3.54
N SER A 78 -3.20 -2.22 3.13
CA SER A 78 -3.62 -1.78 1.79
C SER A 78 -3.59 -0.27 1.72
N SER A 79 -3.14 0.27 0.60
CA SER A 79 -3.22 1.70 0.29
C SER A 79 -3.93 1.92 -1.02
N CYS A 80 -4.75 2.98 -1.10
CA CYS A 80 -5.43 3.35 -2.33
C CYS A 80 -5.39 4.87 -2.50
N ARG A 81 -4.81 5.32 -3.63
CA ARG A 81 -4.87 6.71 -4.07
C ARG A 81 -6.01 6.87 -5.07
N MET A 82 -6.86 7.86 -4.83
CA MET A 82 -7.94 8.24 -5.73
C MET A 82 -7.82 9.70 -6.11
N VAL A 83 -7.81 10.01 -7.40
CA VAL A 83 -7.83 11.38 -7.94
C VAL A 83 -9.15 11.58 -8.64
N ILE A 84 -9.97 12.48 -8.11
CA ILE A 84 -11.34 12.72 -8.60
C ILE A 84 -11.50 14.18 -9.00
N ALA A 85 -11.98 14.40 -10.21
CA ALA A 85 -12.40 15.70 -10.70
C ALA A 85 -13.90 15.88 -10.51
N PHE A 86 -14.28 17.08 -10.09
CA PHE A 86 -15.65 17.55 -9.99
C PHE A 86 -15.88 18.55 -11.09
N HIS A 87 -16.93 18.34 -11.89
CA HIS A 87 -17.28 19.21 -13.00
C HIS A 87 -18.57 19.94 -12.70
N GLY A 88 -18.49 21.25 -12.76
CA GLY A 88 -19.59 22.17 -12.58
C GLY A 88 -19.87 23.01 -13.85
N LYS A 89 -20.48 24.15 -13.66
CA LYS A 89 -20.77 25.12 -14.70
C LYS A 89 -20.28 26.49 -14.26
N PRO A 90 -19.36 27.13 -15.00
CA PRO A 90 -18.86 28.45 -14.62
C PRO A 90 -19.93 29.51 -14.72
N ALA A 91 -19.89 30.49 -13.82
CA ALA A 91 -20.74 31.66 -13.83
C ALA A 91 -20.08 32.82 -13.07
N HIS A 92 -20.61 34.03 -13.24
CA HIS A 92 -20.17 35.16 -12.43
C HIS A 92 -20.58 34.93 -10.95
N GLY A 93 -19.68 35.19 -10.01
CA GLY A 93 -19.92 34.96 -8.57
C GLY A 93 -21.14 35.69 -8.00
N ALA A 94 -21.52 36.85 -8.56
CA ALA A 94 -22.76 37.59 -8.21
C ALA A 94 -24.04 36.99 -8.85
N ARG A 95 -23.93 35.94 -9.68
CA ARG A 95 -25.06 35.26 -10.35
C ARG A 95 -24.95 33.74 -10.17
N PRO A 96 -24.88 33.22 -8.93
CA PRO A 96 -24.64 31.81 -8.67
C PRO A 96 -25.73 30.88 -9.20
N HIS A 97 -26.95 31.37 -9.36
CA HIS A 97 -28.10 30.62 -9.92
C HIS A 97 -27.94 30.24 -11.40
N LEU A 98 -26.94 30.79 -12.10
CA LEU A 98 -26.63 30.45 -13.50
C LEU A 98 -25.51 29.41 -13.63
N GLY A 99 -24.86 29.08 -12.53
CA GLY A 99 -23.72 28.16 -12.48
C GLY A 99 -23.95 26.94 -11.59
N ILE A 100 -22.95 26.04 -11.61
CA ILE A 100 -22.79 24.92 -10.66
C ILE A 100 -21.37 25.02 -10.17
N ASN A 101 -21.20 25.27 -8.88
CA ASN A 101 -19.87 25.48 -8.30
C ASN A 101 -19.14 24.16 -8.04
N ALA A 102 -18.10 23.86 -8.83
CA ALA A 102 -17.28 22.68 -8.64
C ALA A 102 -16.54 22.66 -7.28
N LEU A 103 -16.20 23.84 -6.74
CA LEU A 103 -15.60 23.96 -5.41
C LEU A 103 -16.58 23.48 -4.33
N ASP A 104 -17.84 23.90 -4.38
CA ASP A 104 -18.85 23.49 -3.39
C ASP A 104 -19.10 21.96 -3.47
N ALA A 105 -19.12 21.38 -4.68
CA ALA A 105 -19.24 19.94 -4.87
C ALA A 105 -18.08 19.19 -4.20
N ALA A 106 -16.86 19.63 -4.43
CA ALA A 106 -15.68 19.00 -3.86
C ALA A 106 -15.62 19.15 -2.32
N VAL A 107 -16.00 20.31 -1.78
CA VAL A 107 -16.09 20.53 -0.31
C VAL A 107 -17.13 19.59 0.32
N GLN A 108 -18.32 19.46 -0.29
CA GLN A 108 -19.35 18.54 0.19
C GLN A 108 -18.87 17.08 0.11
N ALA A 109 -18.17 16.70 -0.95
CA ALA A 109 -17.59 15.36 -1.07
C ALA A 109 -16.56 15.07 0.02
N VAL A 110 -15.69 16.02 0.37
CA VAL A 110 -14.75 15.88 1.50
C VAL A 110 -15.51 15.66 2.81
N ASN A 111 -16.58 16.39 3.06
CA ASN A 111 -17.43 16.22 4.25
C ASN A 111 -18.14 14.87 4.26
N ALA A 112 -18.69 14.43 3.13
CA ALA A 112 -19.34 13.13 2.99
C ALA A 112 -18.37 11.97 3.24
N VAL A 113 -17.15 12.06 2.70
CA VAL A 113 -16.09 11.05 2.94
C VAL A 113 -15.67 11.02 4.41
N ASN A 114 -15.54 12.17 5.07
CA ASN A 114 -15.22 12.23 6.51
C ASN A 114 -16.32 11.63 7.40
N ALA A 115 -17.56 11.51 6.90
CA ALA A 115 -18.68 10.88 7.58
C ALA A 115 -18.79 9.36 7.34
N ILE A 116 -17.85 8.75 6.59
CA ILE A 116 -17.82 7.30 6.39
C ILE A 116 -17.37 6.62 7.69
N HIS A 117 -18.17 5.66 8.14
CA HIS A 117 -17.86 4.83 9.28
C HIS A 117 -17.80 3.35 8.87
N LEU A 118 -16.70 2.70 9.21
CA LEU A 118 -16.55 1.25 9.19
C LEU A 118 -16.66 0.71 10.61
N LYS A 119 -16.47 -0.60 10.76
CA LYS A 119 -16.48 -1.23 12.08
C LYS A 119 -15.39 -0.60 12.98
N PRO A 120 -15.71 -0.19 14.21
CA PRO A 120 -14.76 0.52 15.08
C PRO A 120 -13.48 -0.25 15.43
N THR A 121 -13.49 -1.58 15.27
CA THR A 121 -12.31 -2.44 15.49
C THR A 121 -11.38 -2.52 14.29
N ASP A 122 -11.79 -1.99 13.14
CA ASP A 122 -11.01 -2.07 11.91
C ASP A 122 -10.12 -0.84 11.77
N ASN A 123 -8.84 -1.08 11.56
CA ASN A 123 -7.87 0.00 11.34
C ASN A 123 -7.98 0.50 9.89
N TYR A 124 -8.45 1.71 9.72
CA TYR A 124 -8.52 2.39 8.44
C TYR A 124 -8.34 3.90 8.58
N SER A 125 -8.00 4.53 7.48
CA SER A 125 -7.92 5.98 7.34
C SER A 125 -8.34 6.39 5.94
N VAL A 126 -9.04 7.52 5.81
CA VAL A 126 -9.33 8.16 4.54
C VAL A 126 -9.19 9.66 4.70
N LYS A 127 -8.32 10.28 3.87
CA LYS A 127 -8.05 11.73 3.94
C LYS A 127 -7.90 12.32 2.55
N ALA A 128 -8.53 13.48 2.34
CA ALA A 128 -8.18 14.36 1.24
C ALA A 128 -6.78 14.94 1.52
N THR A 129 -5.83 14.72 0.61
CA THR A 129 -4.42 15.11 0.76
C THR A 129 -4.01 16.21 -0.20
N ARG A 130 -4.81 16.46 -1.24
CA ARG A 130 -4.59 17.54 -2.21
C ARG A 130 -5.93 18.04 -2.73
N PHE A 131 -6.07 19.37 -2.82
CA PHE A 131 -7.26 20.02 -3.34
C PHE A 131 -6.83 21.15 -4.28
N LEU A 132 -7.21 21.05 -5.54
CA LEU A 132 -6.93 22.04 -6.57
C LEU A 132 -8.24 22.58 -7.13
N CYS A 133 -8.43 23.87 -7.03
CA CYS A 133 -9.58 24.55 -7.61
C CYS A 133 -9.24 26.01 -7.83
N ASP A 134 -9.31 26.48 -9.06
CA ASP A 134 -9.04 27.87 -9.42
C ASP A 134 -9.89 28.24 -10.66
N SER A 135 -10.60 29.34 -10.58
CA SER A 135 -11.32 29.91 -11.72
C SER A 135 -10.47 30.87 -12.55
N GLY A 136 -9.23 31.14 -12.11
CA GLY A 136 -8.34 32.13 -12.72
C GLY A 136 -8.66 33.58 -12.40
N VAL A 137 -9.85 33.88 -11.80
CA VAL A 137 -10.30 35.20 -11.40
C VAL A 137 -11.10 35.13 -10.10
N THR A 138 -11.13 36.23 -9.34
CA THR A 138 -11.74 36.26 -8.00
C THR A 138 -13.27 36.34 -7.98
N ASN A 139 -13.90 36.63 -9.11
CA ASN A 139 -15.34 36.86 -9.21
C ASN A 139 -16.08 35.85 -10.10
N ALA A 140 -15.48 34.69 -10.38
CA ALA A 140 -16.11 33.64 -11.15
C ALA A 140 -16.21 32.32 -10.34
N ILE A 141 -17.30 31.59 -10.57
CA ILE A 141 -17.53 30.26 -10.06
C ILE A 141 -16.65 29.28 -10.88
N PRO A 142 -15.81 28.43 -10.25
CA PRO A 142 -14.97 27.50 -10.96
C PRO A 142 -15.78 26.38 -11.61
N ALA A 143 -15.34 26.00 -12.82
CA ALA A 143 -15.94 24.92 -13.58
C ALA A 143 -15.41 23.54 -13.13
N GLU A 144 -14.23 23.50 -12.52
CA GLU A 144 -13.56 22.25 -12.12
C GLU A 144 -12.89 22.38 -10.76
N ALA A 145 -12.95 21.30 -9.99
CA ALA A 145 -12.12 21.07 -8.82
C ALA A 145 -11.57 19.66 -8.86
N VAL A 146 -10.32 19.46 -8.43
CA VAL A 146 -9.67 18.15 -8.38
C VAL A 146 -9.21 17.87 -6.96
N VAL A 147 -9.64 16.75 -6.42
CA VAL A 147 -9.24 16.30 -5.08
C VAL A 147 -8.54 14.95 -5.16
N THR A 148 -7.44 14.81 -4.42
CA THR A 148 -6.76 13.54 -4.23
C THR A 148 -7.03 13.03 -2.82
N TRP A 149 -7.39 11.75 -2.72
CA TRP A 149 -7.53 11.05 -1.45
C TRP A 149 -6.48 9.96 -1.28
N ASP A 150 -6.01 9.80 -0.05
CA ASP A 150 -5.26 8.65 0.44
C ASP A 150 -6.17 7.83 1.34
N LEU A 151 -6.38 6.56 0.96
CA LEU A 151 -7.14 5.58 1.70
C LEU A 151 -6.18 4.51 2.21
N ARG A 152 -6.31 4.14 3.47
CA ARG A 152 -5.51 3.08 4.11
C ARG A 152 -6.43 2.13 4.87
N ALA A 153 -6.13 0.84 4.80
CA ALA A 153 -6.83 -0.16 5.61
C ALA A 153 -5.90 -1.34 5.89
N GLN A 154 -5.92 -1.85 7.13
CA GLN A 154 -5.04 -2.95 7.54
C GLN A 154 -5.32 -4.25 6.76
N TYR A 155 -6.55 -4.44 6.27
CA TYR A 155 -6.98 -5.65 5.57
C TYR A 155 -7.62 -5.32 4.23
N ASN A 156 -7.47 -6.21 3.23
CA ASN A 156 -8.08 -6.05 1.92
C ASN A 156 -9.61 -5.92 1.99
N LYS A 157 -10.27 -6.73 2.83
CA LYS A 157 -11.72 -6.66 3.04
C LYS A 157 -12.18 -5.30 3.57
N THR A 158 -11.42 -4.73 4.51
CA THR A 158 -11.72 -3.39 5.06
C THR A 158 -11.55 -2.30 3.99
N MET A 159 -10.52 -2.42 3.14
CA MET A 159 -10.34 -1.52 2.00
C MET A 159 -11.49 -1.64 1.00
N ASP A 160 -11.95 -2.86 0.71
CA ASP A 160 -13.09 -3.09 -0.20
C ASP A 160 -14.36 -2.42 0.35
N GLU A 161 -14.65 -2.57 1.65
CA GLU A 161 -15.78 -1.91 2.29
C GLU A 161 -15.63 -0.38 2.28
N LEU A 162 -14.43 0.13 2.53
CA LEU A 162 -14.14 1.56 2.46
C LEU A 162 -14.39 2.12 1.05
N CYS A 163 -13.86 1.47 0.02
CA CYS A 163 -14.06 1.86 -1.38
C CYS A 163 -15.54 1.79 -1.80
N ALA A 164 -16.27 0.78 -1.34
CA ALA A 164 -17.70 0.61 -1.61
C ALA A 164 -18.57 1.74 -1.01
N LYS A 165 -18.13 2.38 0.07
CA LYS A 165 -18.79 3.55 0.67
C LYS A 165 -18.25 4.87 0.11
N PHE A 166 -16.99 4.92 -0.28
CA PHE A 166 -16.29 6.12 -0.72
C PHE A 166 -16.88 6.70 -2.02
N LEU A 167 -16.98 5.89 -3.07
CA LEU A 167 -17.47 6.38 -4.37
C LEU A 167 -18.92 6.88 -4.31
N PRO A 168 -19.89 6.15 -3.72
CA PRO A 168 -21.26 6.64 -3.59
C PRO A 168 -21.36 7.93 -2.74
N ALA A 169 -20.51 8.11 -1.72
CA ALA A 169 -20.49 9.33 -0.92
C ALA A 169 -20.08 10.55 -1.76
N ILE A 170 -19.07 10.38 -2.62
CA ILE A 170 -18.58 11.43 -3.52
C ILE A 170 -19.61 11.75 -4.61
N GLU A 171 -20.15 10.71 -5.27
CA GLU A 171 -21.15 10.86 -6.32
C GLU A 171 -22.43 11.50 -5.80
N GLY A 172 -22.92 11.09 -4.62
CA GLY A 172 -24.08 11.66 -3.96
C GLY A 172 -23.89 13.12 -3.58
N ALA A 173 -22.71 13.46 -3.05
CA ALA A 173 -22.37 14.85 -2.69
C ALA A 173 -22.34 15.75 -3.92
N ALA A 174 -21.72 15.33 -5.01
CA ALA A 174 -21.68 16.10 -6.26
C ALA A 174 -23.07 16.24 -6.89
N ALA A 175 -23.83 15.14 -6.96
CA ALA A 175 -25.18 15.13 -7.53
C ALA A 175 -26.14 16.02 -6.78
N SER A 176 -25.98 16.19 -5.45
CA SER A 176 -26.85 17.05 -4.61
C SER A 176 -26.90 18.51 -5.05
N ILE A 177 -25.88 18.97 -5.76
CA ILE A 177 -25.81 20.35 -6.29
C ILE A 177 -25.74 20.39 -7.83
N GLY A 178 -25.96 19.26 -8.51
CA GLY A 178 -25.98 19.15 -9.96
C GLY A 178 -24.60 19.06 -10.62
N ALA A 179 -23.52 18.84 -9.86
CA ALA A 179 -22.19 18.57 -10.38
C ALA A 179 -22.04 17.08 -10.78
N THR A 180 -21.05 16.81 -11.65
CA THR A 180 -20.66 15.44 -12.02
C THR A 180 -19.24 15.13 -11.54
N VAL A 181 -18.89 13.86 -11.47
CA VAL A 181 -17.57 13.40 -11.06
C VAL A 181 -16.90 12.55 -12.13
N GLU A 182 -15.58 12.60 -12.16
CA GLU A 182 -14.71 11.80 -13.03
C GLU A 182 -13.56 11.24 -12.20
N ILE A 183 -13.35 9.93 -12.23
CA ILE A 183 -12.16 9.31 -11.64
C ILE A 183 -11.01 9.48 -12.63
N ARG A 184 -10.07 10.37 -12.36
CA ARG A 184 -8.90 10.64 -13.21
C ARG A 184 -7.77 9.64 -13.02
N ASP A 185 -7.61 9.17 -11.80
CA ASP A 185 -6.59 8.18 -11.46
C ASP A 185 -7.02 7.39 -10.23
N SER A 186 -6.70 6.09 -10.25
CA SER A 186 -6.90 5.19 -9.12
C SER A 186 -5.76 4.18 -9.10
N PHE A 187 -5.10 4.10 -7.97
CA PHE A 187 -4.04 3.12 -7.79
C PHE A 187 -4.13 2.51 -6.39
N ARG A 188 -4.19 1.18 -6.32
CA ARG A 188 -4.29 0.41 -5.07
C ARG A 188 -3.15 -0.60 -4.95
N ILE A 189 -2.52 -0.64 -3.78
CA ILE A 189 -1.62 -1.71 -3.33
C ILE A 189 -2.41 -2.57 -2.34
N PRO A 190 -2.40 -3.91 -2.45
CA PRO A 190 -3.11 -4.79 -1.54
C PRO A 190 -2.46 -4.82 -0.14
N ALA A 191 -3.24 -5.17 0.87
CA ALA A 191 -2.72 -5.50 2.19
C ALA A 191 -2.00 -6.86 2.16
N ALA A 192 -1.15 -7.08 3.16
CA ALA A 192 -0.47 -8.35 3.35
C ALA A 192 -1.44 -9.51 3.57
N GLU A 193 -1.30 -10.54 2.73
CA GLU A 193 -1.93 -11.83 2.88
C GLU A 193 -0.83 -12.88 3.02
N LEU A 194 -0.44 -13.14 4.28
CA LEU A 194 0.60 -14.10 4.64
C LEU A 194 -0.02 -15.47 4.87
N HIS A 195 0.74 -16.53 4.55
CA HIS A 195 0.33 -17.90 4.76
C HIS A 195 0.92 -18.42 6.09
N ASP A 196 0.07 -19.00 6.95
CA ASP A 196 0.46 -19.46 8.29
C ASP A 196 1.66 -20.42 8.28
N GLU A 197 1.68 -21.37 7.35
CA GLU A 197 2.80 -22.31 7.22
C GLU A 197 4.11 -21.61 6.82
N ALA A 198 4.06 -20.64 5.89
CA ALA A 198 5.24 -19.88 5.49
C ALA A 198 5.73 -18.98 6.63
N THR A 199 4.83 -18.36 7.38
CA THR A 199 5.17 -17.59 8.58
C THR A 199 5.78 -18.46 9.68
N ALA A 200 5.24 -19.66 9.90
CA ALA A 200 5.81 -20.61 10.86
C ALA A 200 7.23 -21.07 10.49
N LEU A 201 7.47 -21.32 9.20
CA LEU A 201 8.82 -21.67 8.69
C LEU A 201 9.80 -20.51 8.91
N LEU A 202 9.37 -19.26 8.72
CA LEU A 202 10.19 -18.09 9.01
C LEU A 202 10.50 -17.96 10.50
N ALA A 203 9.50 -18.13 11.38
CA ALA A 203 9.68 -18.07 12.83
C ALA A 203 10.66 -19.15 13.33
N GLU A 204 10.52 -20.39 12.85
CA GLU A 204 11.45 -21.48 13.16
C GLU A 204 12.87 -21.16 12.68
N SER A 205 13.02 -20.67 11.46
CA SER A 205 14.31 -20.32 10.87
C SER A 205 14.99 -19.16 11.61
N ILE A 206 14.24 -18.12 11.96
CA ILE A 206 14.72 -16.97 12.74
C ILE A 206 15.20 -17.45 14.12
N SER A 207 14.36 -18.23 14.81
CA SER A 207 14.70 -18.77 16.13
C SER A 207 15.93 -19.67 16.10
N ALA A 208 16.10 -20.48 15.05
CA ALA A 208 17.27 -21.35 14.89
C ALA A 208 18.57 -20.56 14.65
N VAL A 209 18.50 -19.41 13.97
CA VAL A 209 19.68 -18.61 13.61
C VAL A 209 20.01 -17.56 14.67
N LEU A 210 18.99 -16.86 15.18
CA LEU A 210 19.15 -15.72 16.08
C LEU A 210 18.85 -16.05 17.55
N GLY A 211 18.20 -17.20 17.82
CA GLY A 211 17.66 -17.57 19.12
C GLY A 211 16.21 -17.12 19.30
N GLU A 212 15.44 -17.87 20.10
CA GLU A 212 13.99 -17.60 20.33
C GLU A 212 13.72 -16.18 20.83
N SER A 213 14.58 -15.65 21.74
CA SER A 213 14.41 -14.30 22.29
C SER A 213 14.58 -13.17 21.27
N ASN A 214 15.14 -13.47 20.12
CA ASN A 214 15.38 -12.51 19.02
C ASN A 214 14.38 -12.68 17.85
N CYS A 215 13.49 -13.66 17.94
CA CYS A 215 12.32 -13.74 17.09
C CYS A 215 11.22 -12.89 17.72
N VAL A 216 11.06 -11.65 17.23
CA VAL A 216 10.10 -10.70 17.81
C VAL A 216 8.70 -10.90 17.24
N GLU A 217 7.70 -10.28 17.89
CA GLU A 217 6.30 -10.36 17.47
C GLU A 217 6.07 -9.87 16.02
N PRO A 218 4.98 -10.33 15.36
CA PRO A 218 4.58 -9.80 14.06
C PRO A 218 4.44 -8.28 14.05
N ILE A 219 5.00 -7.63 13.02
CA ILE A 219 4.97 -6.18 12.85
C ILE A 219 3.73 -5.80 12.03
N TYR A 220 3.00 -4.79 12.48
CA TYR A 220 1.91 -4.16 11.73
C TYR A 220 2.30 -2.75 11.31
N THR A 221 2.22 -2.45 10.03
CA THR A 221 2.63 -1.16 9.47
C THR A 221 1.55 -0.57 8.55
N PRO A 222 1.34 0.75 8.56
CA PRO A 222 0.45 1.41 7.61
C PRO A 222 1.07 1.57 6.21
N GLY A 223 2.34 1.18 6.02
CA GLY A 223 3.02 1.16 4.73
C GLY A 223 2.37 0.20 3.75
N GLY A 224 2.58 0.42 2.47
CA GLY A 224 2.22 -0.51 1.39
C GLY A 224 3.45 -1.29 0.92
N GLU A 225 3.21 -2.45 0.29
CA GLU A 225 4.25 -3.31 -0.29
C GLU A 225 3.67 -4.05 -1.50
N ASP A 226 4.27 -3.87 -2.67
CA ASP A 226 3.72 -4.43 -3.92
C ASP A 226 3.94 -5.94 -4.06
N PHE A 227 4.79 -6.55 -3.22
CA PHE A 227 4.96 -7.99 -3.11
C PHE A 227 3.62 -8.72 -2.96
N PHE A 228 2.65 -8.14 -2.28
CA PHE A 228 1.37 -8.80 -2.03
C PHE A 228 0.47 -8.91 -3.25
N PHE A 229 0.82 -8.30 -4.38
CA PHE A 229 0.19 -8.64 -5.65
C PHE A 229 0.42 -10.11 -6.05
N TYR A 230 1.53 -10.72 -5.64
CA TYR A 230 1.76 -12.15 -5.89
C TYR A 230 0.68 -13.02 -5.25
N THR A 231 0.24 -12.72 -4.04
CA THR A 231 -0.79 -13.48 -3.33
C THR A 231 -2.20 -13.20 -3.86
N ILE A 232 -2.46 -12.00 -4.32
CA ILE A 232 -3.73 -11.64 -4.95
C ILE A 232 -3.88 -12.39 -6.28
N GLU A 233 -2.83 -12.39 -7.11
CA GLU A 233 -2.87 -13.03 -8.43
C GLU A 233 -2.86 -14.57 -8.34
N LYS A 234 -2.15 -15.12 -7.36
CA LYS A 234 -2.08 -16.56 -7.10
C LYS A 234 -2.43 -16.88 -5.65
N PRO A 235 -3.73 -16.98 -5.29
CA PRO A 235 -4.16 -17.21 -3.91
C PRO A 235 -3.68 -18.54 -3.29
N SER A 236 -3.22 -19.50 -4.12
CA SER A 236 -2.62 -20.74 -3.64
C SER A 236 -1.14 -20.61 -3.25
N LEU A 237 -0.53 -19.46 -3.48
CA LEU A 237 0.88 -19.20 -3.18
C LEU A 237 1.07 -19.03 -1.67
N LYS A 238 1.96 -19.81 -1.10
CA LYS A 238 2.30 -19.72 0.32
C LYS A 238 3.35 -18.62 0.51
N ALA A 239 2.89 -17.43 0.89
CA ALA A 239 3.74 -16.26 1.04
C ALA A 239 4.16 -16.04 2.50
N GLY A 240 5.44 -15.79 2.71
CA GLY A 240 6.03 -15.30 3.95
C GLY A 240 6.79 -14.00 3.69
N PHE A 241 6.72 -13.05 4.62
CA PHE A 241 7.43 -11.79 4.50
C PHE A 241 7.95 -11.36 5.87
N PHE A 242 9.27 -11.41 6.06
CA PHE A 242 9.86 -11.16 7.36
C PHE A 242 10.52 -9.78 7.49
N GLY A 243 10.59 -9.29 8.71
CA GLY A 243 11.26 -8.05 9.06
C GLY A 243 12.64 -8.29 9.66
N LEU A 244 13.65 -7.56 9.20
CA LEU A 244 15.01 -7.66 9.68
C LEU A 244 15.42 -6.39 10.43
N GLY A 245 15.80 -6.53 11.69
CA GLY A 245 16.42 -5.48 12.48
C GLY A 245 17.86 -5.25 12.05
N CYS A 246 18.22 -4.00 11.81
CA CYS A 246 19.53 -3.58 11.31
C CYS A 246 19.92 -2.18 11.80
N ASN A 247 19.42 -1.76 12.98
CA ASN A 247 19.64 -0.42 13.53
C ASN A 247 19.29 0.73 12.58
N LEU A 248 18.35 0.52 11.66
CA LEU A 248 17.95 1.54 10.70
C LEU A 248 17.45 2.81 11.36
N ARG A 249 18.11 3.93 11.08
CA ARG A 249 17.82 5.26 11.61
C ARG A 249 18.07 6.35 10.58
N PRO A 250 17.41 7.52 10.67
CA PRO A 250 16.32 7.85 11.60
C PRO A 250 14.97 7.23 11.19
N GLY A 251 14.84 6.69 9.99
CA GLY A 251 13.66 6.03 9.48
C GLY A 251 13.74 5.74 7.98
N LEU A 252 12.79 4.95 7.46
CA LEU A 252 12.69 4.65 6.03
C LEU A 252 12.47 5.93 5.22
N HIS A 253 13.06 6.00 4.03
CA HIS A 253 13.02 7.14 3.09
C HIS A 253 13.61 8.46 3.63
N HIS A 254 14.25 8.46 4.79
CA HIS A 254 14.94 9.66 5.27
C HIS A 254 16.25 9.85 4.48
N PRO A 255 16.61 11.09 4.08
CA PRO A 255 17.85 11.34 3.31
C PRO A 255 19.12 10.92 4.04
N ASP A 256 19.12 10.95 5.38
CA ASP A 256 20.25 10.53 6.22
C ASP A 256 20.10 9.09 6.75
N MET A 257 19.23 8.28 6.10
CA MET A 257 19.02 6.89 6.50
C MET A 257 20.32 6.09 6.43
N SER A 258 20.62 5.38 7.52
CA SER A 258 21.71 4.41 7.60
C SER A 258 21.26 3.15 8.33
N PHE A 259 21.92 2.04 8.06
CA PHE A 259 21.68 0.75 8.71
C PHE A 259 22.96 -0.11 8.69
N ASP A 260 23.04 -1.08 9.58
CA ASP A 260 24.17 -2.03 9.70
C ASP A 260 24.00 -3.25 8.78
#